data_4222908549b46335265f7ca3e7008f78
#
_entry.id   4222908549b46335265f7ca3e7008f78
#
_cell.length_a   1.000
_cell.length_b   1.000
_cell.length_c   1.000
_cell.angle_alpha   90.00
_cell.angle_beta   90.00
_cell.angle_gamma   90.00
#
_symmetry.space_group_name_H-M   'P 1'
#
loop_
_entity.id
_entity.type
_entity.pdbx_description
1 polymer ?
#
loop_
_entity_poly.entity_id
_entity_poly.type
_entity_poly.pdbx_seq_one_letter_code
_entity_poly.pdbx_strand_id
1 'polypeptide(L)'
;MKQLTIKKKITLWYTGIIAVVLGTILVLVLLFVDKVGISATEEEISAAVTGFSSNINFQDDSFYLDGDTEFYDDGIMFCIYDKNGRLLYGTIPTQFPEETILKSNTPRMITGSNRKWMIYDSVYTYGDDEEIWVRGITSVHSIELFMQTSEKMLLIVFPLLIILIGAVGYFMIKRALKQVDL
;
A
#
# COMPACT_ATOMS: atom_id res chain seq x y z
N MET A 1 26.24 2.64 45.37
CA MET A 1 25.30 2.08 44.34
C MET A 1 24.12 1.48 45.10
N LYS A 2 22.88 2.04 44.93
CA LYS A 2 21.68 1.49 45.58
C LYS A 2 21.37 0.14 44.96
N GLN A 3 21.42 -0.92 45.74
CA GLN A 3 21.01 -2.24 45.30
C GLN A 3 19.51 -2.23 44.98
N LEU A 4 19.18 -2.58 43.76
CA LEU A 4 17.79 -2.71 43.30
C LEU A 4 17.12 -3.83 44.08
N THR A 5 15.97 -3.54 44.68
CA THR A 5 15.14 -4.53 45.37
C THR A 5 14.81 -5.68 44.43
N ILE A 6 14.76 -6.93 44.90
CA ILE A 6 14.44 -8.14 44.10
C ILE A 6 13.20 -7.93 43.23
N LYS A 7 12.16 -7.28 43.78
CA LYS A 7 10.93 -6.89 43.03
C LYS A 7 11.24 -6.08 41.79
N LYS A 8 12.09 -5.04 41.88
CA LYS A 8 12.47 -4.19 40.74
C LYS A 8 13.33 -4.94 39.74
N LYS A 9 14.19 -5.86 40.18
CA LYS A 9 15.03 -6.65 39.28
C LYS A 9 14.20 -7.62 38.43
N ILE A 10 13.20 -8.29 39.02
CA ILE A 10 12.29 -9.20 38.31
C ILE A 10 11.42 -8.41 37.31
N THR A 11 10.85 -7.26 37.73
CA THR A 11 10.05 -6.41 36.84
C THR A 11 10.88 -5.92 35.65
N LEU A 12 12.12 -5.46 35.88
CA LEU A 12 13.02 -4.98 34.85
C LEU A 12 13.34 -6.08 33.82
N TRP A 13 13.64 -7.29 34.30
CA TRP A 13 13.92 -8.45 33.42
C TRP A 13 12.72 -8.82 32.59
N TYR A 14 11.54 -8.94 33.19
CA TYR A 14 10.30 -9.27 32.50
C TYR A 14 9.93 -8.20 31.46
N THR A 15 9.96 -6.91 31.83
CA THR A 15 9.69 -5.80 30.95
C THR A 15 10.71 -5.73 29.78
N GLY A 16 11.98 -6.03 30.09
CA GLY A 16 13.04 -6.08 29.09
C GLY A 16 12.80 -7.15 28.02
N ILE A 17 12.42 -8.37 28.44
CA ILE A 17 12.11 -9.46 27.51
C ILE A 17 10.92 -9.08 26.63
N ILE A 18 9.85 -8.56 27.22
CA ILE A 18 8.67 -8.12 26.45
C ILE A 18 9.02 -6.99 25.49
N ALA A 19 9.83 -6.01 25.91
CA ALA A 19 10.27 -4.92 25.05
C ALA A 19 11.06 -5.43 23.83
N VAL A 20 11.93 -6.43 24.01
CA VAL A 20 12.66 -7.05 22.90
C VAL A 20 11.72 -7.76 21.95
N VAL A 21 10.77 -8.56 22.45
CA VAL A 21 9.80 -9.28 21.62
C VAL A 21 8.94 -8.30 20.83
N LEU A 22 8.35 -7.32 21.50
CA LEU A 22 7.53 -6.29 20.85
C LEU A 22 8.35 -5.45 19.85
N GLY A 23 9.60 -5.12 20.18
CA GLY A 23 10.52 -4.41 19.29
C GLY A 23 10.80 -5.19 18.02
N THR A 24 11.01 -6.49 18.13
CA THR A 24 11.19 -7.36 16.98
C THR A 24 9.94 -7.39 16.09
N ILE A 25 8.76 -7.51 16.68
CA ILE A 25 7.48 -7.48 15.95
C ILE A 25 7.30 -6.14 15.23
N LEU A 26 7.58 -5.01 15.91
CA LEU A 26 7.49 -3.69 15.31
C LEU A 26 8.41 -3.55 14.09
N VAL A 27 9.68 -3.97 14.20
CA VAL A 27 10.63 -3.94 13.08
C VAL A 27 10.11 -4.78 11.92
N LEU A 28 9.58 -5.97 12.18
CA LEU A 28 8.99 -6.81 11.14
C LEU A 28 7.80 -6.12 10.47
N VAL A 29 6.88 -5.55 11.24
CA VAL A 29 5.73 -4.82 10.68
C VAL A 29 6.18 -3.67 9.79
N LEU A 30 7.14 -2.84 10.24
CA LEU A 30 7.67 -1.72 9.46
C LEU A 30 8.34 -2.18 8.15
N LEU A 31 9.04 -3.32 8.16
CA LEU A 31 9.67 -3.86 6.95
C LEU A 31 8.67 -4.43 5.93
N PHE A 32 7.48 -4.86 6.38
CA PHE A 32 6.49 -5.50 5.52
C PHE A 32 5.39 -4.55 5.03
N VAL A 33 5.09 -3.49 5.78
CA VAL A 33 4.00 -2.55 5.46
C VAL A 33 4.14 -1.96 4.04
N ASP A 34 5.33 -1.50 3.67
CA ASP A 34 5.58 -0.90 2.36
C ASP A 34 5.34 -1.88 1.20
N LYS A 35 5.79 -3.12 1.36
CA LYS A 35 5.63 -4.15 0.33
C LYS A 35 4.17 -4.55 0.14
N VAL A 36 3.43 -4.71 1.23
CA VAL A 36 2.01 -5.11 1.18
C VAL A 36 1.16 -4.04 0.52
N GLY A 37 1.39 -2.76 0.85
CA GLY A 37 0.63 -1.66 0.25
C GLY A 37 0.85 -1.53 -1.25
N ILE A 38 2.10 -1.63 -1.73
CA ILE A 38 2.43 -1.57 -3.15
C ILE A 38 1.82 -2.76 -3.89
N SER A 39 1.99 -3.98 -3.38
CA SER A 39 1.47 -5.19 -4.03
C SER A 39 -0.06 -5.20 -4.10
N ALA A 40 -0.75 -4.69 -3.09
CA ALA A 40 -2.20 -4.54 -3.11
C ALA A 40 -2.65 -3.58 -4.23
N THR A 41 -1.94 -2.45 -4.40
CA THR A 41 -2.24 -1.49 -5.48
C THR A 41 -1.93 -2.06 -6.86
N GLU A 42 -0.88 -2.87 -7.00
CA GLU A 42 -0.55 -3.57 -8.26
C GLU A 42 -1.67 -4.53 -8.67
N GLU A 43 -2.20 -5.29 -7.72
CA GLU A 43 -3.30 -6.22 -7.94
C GLU A 43 -4.60 -5.46 -8.27
N GLU A 44 -4.92 -4.42 -7.52
CA GLU A 44 -6.09 -3.58 -7.71
C GLU A 44 -6.13 -2.94 -9.10
N ILE A 45 -5.04 -2.27 -9.52
CA ILE A 45 -4.99 -1.62 -10.83
C ILE A 45 -5.06 -2.63 -11.98
N SER A 46 -4.44 -3.80 -11.84
CA SER A 46 -4.50 -4.84 -12.87
C SER A 46 -5.90 -5.44 -13.00
N ALA A 47 -6.59 -5.66 -11.87
CA ALA A 47 -7.97 -6.11 -11.85
C ALA A 47 -8.92 -5.06 -12.43
N ALA A 48 -8.75 -3.78 -12.08
CA ALA A 48 -9.54 -2.67 -12.58
C ALA A 48 -9.41 -2.50 -14.10
N VAL A 49 -8.19 -2.55 -14.65
CA VAL A 49 -7.96 -2.47 -16.11
C VAL A 49 -8.59 -3.68 -16.82
N THR A 50 -8.49 -4.86 -16.24
CA THR A 50 -9.13 -6.05 -16.80
C THR A 50 -10.65 -5.94 -16.75
N GLY A 51 -11.21 -5.43 -15.66
CA GLY A 51 -12.63 -5.13 -15.54
C GLY A 51 -13.11 -4.07 -16.54
N PHE A 52 -12.37 -2.98 -16.69
CA PHE A 52 -12.67 -1.92 -17.66
C PHE A 52 -12.72 -2.44 -19.08
N SER A 53 -11.88 -3.40 -19.44
CA SER A 53 -11.85 -3.97 -20.80
C SER A 53 -13.15 -4.66 -21.19
N SER A 54 -13.99 -5.08 -20.24
CA SER A 54 -15.30 -5.66 -20.54
C SER A 54 -16.30 -4.65 -21.14
N ASN A 55 -16.03 -3.35 -21.01
CA ASN A 55 -16.82 -2.28 -21.62
C ASN A 55 -16.39 -1.99 -23.07
N ILE A 56 -15.36 -2.69 -23.55
CA ILE A 56 -14.85 -2.54 -24.92
C ILE A 56 -15.38 -3.70 -25.76
N ASN A 57 -16.17 -3.36 -26.76
CA ASN A 57 -16.73 -4.32 -27.69
C ASN A 57 -15.99 -4.24 -29.01
N PHE A 58 -15.67 -5.38 -29.58
CA PHE A 58 -15.00 -5.51 -30.86
C PHE A 58 -15.99 -6.07 -31.90
N GLN A 59 -16.16 -5.36 -33.00
CA GLN A 59 -17.01 -5.80 -34.10
C GLN A 59 -16.41 -5.40 -35.43
N ASP A 60 -16.27 -6.37 -36.31
CA ASP A 60 -15.57 -6.24 -37.58
C ASP A 60 -14.22 -5.53 -37.37
N ASP A 61 -13.61 -4.79 -38.12
CA ASP A 61 -12.32 -4.14 -37.94
C ASP A 61 -12.37 -2.86 -37.08
N SER A 62 -13.31 -2.78 -36.16
CA SER A 62 -13.46 -1.63 -35.25
C SER A 62 -13.76 -2.03 -33.81
N PHE A 63 -13.48 -1.11 -32.87
CA PHE A 63 -13.92 -1.23 -31.50
C PHE A 63 -14.86 -0.10 -31.12
N TYR A 64 -15.77 -0.36 -30.22
CA TYR A 64 -16.66 0.64 -29.64
C TYR A 64 -16.78 0.45 -28.13
N LEU A 65 -17.07 1.53 -27.45
CA LEU A 65 -17.27 1.57 -26.03
C LEU A 65 -18.77 1.57 -25.72
N ASP A 66 -19.14 0.93 -24.63
CA ASP A 66 -20.50 1.03 -24.13
C ASP A 66 -20.82 2.50 -23.77
N GLY A 67 -22.07 2.91 -24.00
CA GLY A 67 -22.47 4.33 -23.86
C GLY A 67 -22.28 4.90 -22.45
N ASP A 68 -22.24 4.05 -21.42
CA ASP A 68 -22.08 4.42 -20.02
C ASP A 68 -20.65 4.15 -19.51
N THR A 69 -19.66 4.01 -20.39
CA THR A 69 -18.26 3.74 -19.99
C THR A 69 -17.67 4.90 -19.20
N GLU A 70 -17.40 4.67 -17.93
CA GLU A 70 -16.72 5.62 -17.05
C GLU A 70 -15.20 5.45 -17.14
N PHE A 71 -14.47 6.55 -17.42
CA PHE A 71 -13.00 6.58 -17.48
C PHE A 71 -12.35 6.88 -16.15
N TYR A 72 -13.10 6.82 -15.06
CA TYR A 72 -12.62 6.98 -13.70
C TYR A 72 -13.44 6.09 -12.76
N ASP A 73 -12.75 5.25 -11.99
CA ASP A 73 -13.36 4.40 -10.99
C ASP A 73 -12.38 4.22 -9.81
N ASP A 74 -12.87 4.43 -8.59
CA ASP A 74 -12.17 4.26 -7.30
C ASP A 74 -10.71 4.78 -7.27
N GLY A 75 -10.48 5.97 -7.82
CA GLY A 75 -9.15 6.59 -7.86
C GLY A 75 -8.26 6.15 -9.02
N ILE A 76 -8.76 5.28 -9.89
CA ILE A 76 -8.08 4.81 -11.10
C ILE A 76 -8.65 5.54 -12.31
N MET A 77 -7.78 6.14 -13.11
CA MET A 77 -8.14 6.76 -14.40
C MET A 77 -7.80 5.80 -15.51
N PHE A 78 -8.71 5.67 -16.48
CA PHE A 78 -8.52 4.82 -17.64
C PHE A 78 -8.25 5.66 -18.88
N CYS A 79 -7.30 5.21 -19.68
CA CYS A 79 -6.95 5.83 -20.96
C CYS A 79 -6.80 4.73 -22.01
N ILE A 80 -7.30 5.00 -23.22
CA ILE A 80 -7.16 4.10 -24.36
C ILE A 80 -6.22 4.76 -25.37
N TYR A 81 -5.21 4.03 -25.81
CA TYR A 81 -4.23 4.48 -26.80
C TYR A 81 -4.26 3.58 -28.03
N ASP A 82 -3.88 4.14 -29.18
CA ASP A 82 -3.59 3.35 -30.39
C ASP A 82 -2.21 2.68 -30.30
N LYS A 83 -1.88 1.84 -31.28
CA LYS A 83 -0.58 1.17 -31.40
C LYS A 83 0.63 2.12 -31.47
N ASN A 84 0.41 3.38 -31.82
CA ASN A 84 1.45 4.40 -31.91
C ASN A 84 1.60 5.20 -30.60
N GLY A 85 0.81 4.88 -29.58
CA GLY A 85 0.81 5.59 -28.29
C GLY A 85 0.03 6.90 -28.30
N ARG A 86 -0.84 7.14 -29.31
CA ARG A 86 -1.70 8.31 -29.33
C ARG A 86 -2.96 8.03 -28.50
N LEU A 87 -3.30 8.95 -27.62
CA LEU A 87 -4.52 8.88 -26.80
C LEU A 87 -5.76 8.96 -27.69
N LEU A 88 -6.63 7.95 -27.58
CA LEU A 88 -7.91 7.87 -28.26
C LEU A 88 -9.05 8.31 -27.34
N TYR A 89 -9.07 7.79 -26.11
CA TYR A 89 -10.12 8.05 -25.12
C TYR A 89 -9.53 8.20 -23.72
N GLY A 90 -10.26 8.90 -22.86
CA GLY A 90 -9.87 9.15 -21.48
C GLY A 90 -9.14 10.49 -21.30
N THR A 91 -8.67 10.72 -20.08
CA THR A 91 -7.95 11.96 -19.71
C THR A 91 -6.72 11.61 -18.90
N ILE A 92 -5.58 12.14 -19.32
CA ILE A 92 -4.32 11.97 -18.62
C ILE A 92 -4.31 12.87 -17.38
N PRO A 93 -4.00 12.35 -16.16
CA PRO A 93 -3.93 13.17 -14.96
C PRO A 93 -2.92 14.30 -15.09
N THR A 94 -3.23 15.45 -14.50
CA THR A 94 -2.28 16.56 -14.38
C THR A 94 -1.02 16.09 -13.62
N GLN A 95 0.18 16.45 -14.11
CA GLN A 95 1.49 16.04 -13.56
C GLN A 95 1.90 14.58 -13.85
N PHE A 96 1.12 13.84 -14.62
CA PHE A 96 1.57 12.56 -15.14
C PHE A 96 2.57 12.78 -16.30
N PRO A 97 3.67 11.99 -16.37
CA PRO A 97 4.64 12.12 -17.46
C PRO A 97 4.02 11.66 -18.79
N GLU A 98 3.86 12.60 -19.76
CA GLU A 98 3.20 12.32 -21.03
C GLU A 98 3.96 11.29 -21.90
N GLU A 99 5.30 11.25 -21.81
CA GLU A 99 6.15 10.35 -22.60
C GLU A 99 6.32 8.95 -21.97
N THR A 100 5.26 8.41 -21.39
CA THR A 100 5.36 7.09 -20.76
C THR A 100 5.14 5.97 -21.77
N ILE A 101 6.18 5.19 -22.03
CA ILE A 101 6.14 4.04 -22.96
C ILE A 101 5.08 3.04 -22.52
N LEU A 102 4.30 2.50 -23.47
CA LEU A 102 3.35 1.41 -23.27
C LEU A 102 4.10 0.11 -23.07
N LYS A 103 3.73 -0.67 -22.03
CA LYS A 103 4.32 -1.97 -21.74
C LYS A 103 3.29 -2.89 -21.13
N SER A 104 2.93 -3.95 -21.85
CA SER A 104 1.83 -4.82 -21.47
C SER A 104 2.07 -5.64 -20.20
N ASN A 105 0.99 -5.87 -19.47
CA ASN A 105 0.85 -6.86 -18.40
C ASN A 105 1.88 -6.78 -17.27
N THR A 106 2.39 -5.58 -17.00
CA THR A 106 3.36 -5.37 -15.91
C THR A 106 3.02 -4.08 -15.18
N PRO A 107 2.56 -4.14 -13.92
CA PRO A 107 2.40 -2.97 -13.08
C PRO A 107 3.73 -2.23 -12.94
N ARG A 108 3.71 -0.91 -13.01
CA ARG A 108 4.92 -0.10 -12.94
C ARG A 108 4.68 1.17 -12.14
N MET A 109 5.64 1.50 -11.29
CA MET A 109 5.68 2.78 -10.63
C MET A 109 6.45 3.81 -11.46
N ILE A 110 5.84 4.97 -11.69
CA ILE A 110 6.43 6.07 -12.43
C ILE A 110 6.47 7.31 -11.55
N THR A 111 7.59 8.00 -11.58
CA THR A 111 7.76 9.25 -10.84
C THR A 111 7.47 10.41 -11.77
N GLY A 112 6.39 11.13 -11.51
CA GLY A 112 6.07 12.41 -12.14
C GLY A 112 6.79 13.57 -11.44
N SER A 113 6.45 14.80 -11.82
CA SER A 113 7.12 16.01 -11.30
C SER A 113 7.01 16.18 -9.78
N ASN A 114 5.93 15.75 -9.16
CA ASN A 114 5.70 15.89 -7.71
C ASN A 114 4.90 14.74 -7.09
N ARG A 115 4.63 13.68 -7.85
CA ARG A 115 3.85 12.52 -7.40
C ARG A 115 4.37 11.24 -8.03
N LYS A 116 4.19 10.14 -7.32
CA LYS A 116 4.37 8.81 -7.89
C LYS A 116 3.03 8.27 -8.36
N TRP A 117 3.09 7.58 -9.46
CA TRP A 117 1.95 6.98 -10.13
C TRP A 117 2.19 5.49 -10.28
N MET A 118 1.17 4.69 -10.03
CA MET A 118 1.12 3.29 -10.44
C MET A 118 0.37 3.22 -11.75
N ILE A 119 0.93 2.51 -12.73
CA ILE A 119 0.29 2.26 -14.01
C ILE A 119 0.28 0.78 -14.34
N TYR A 120 -0.73 0.39 -15.06
CA TYR A 120 -0.83 -0.93 -15.66
C TYR A 120 -1.39 -0.79 -17.07
N ASP A 121 -0.71 -1.42 -18.02
CA ASP A 121 -1.10 -1.40 -19.44
C ASP A 121 -1.53 -2.80 -19.86
N SER A 122 -2.66 -2.91 -20.56
CA SER A 122 -3.12 -4.13 -21.20
C SER A 122 -3.32 -3.87 -22.69
N VAL A 123 -2.93 -4.81 -23.53
CA VAL A 123 -3.07 -4.73 -24.98
C VAL A 123 -4.17 -5.66 -25.46
N TYR A 124 -4.98 -5.17 -26.37
CA TYR A 124 -6.06 -5.92 -27.03
C TYR A 124 -5.90 -5.81 -28.53
N THR A 125 -5.85 -6.96 -29.20
CA THR A 125 -5.76 -7.04 -30.67
C THR A 125 -7.15 -7.28 -31.24
N TYR A 126 -7.46 -6.62 -32.33
CA TYR A 126 -8.73 -6.76 -33.06
C TYR A 126 -8.50 -6.62 -34.56
N GLY A 127 -9.43 -7.12 -35.39
CA GLY A 127 -9.30 -7.11 -36.85
C GLY A 127 -8.01 -7.74 -37.37
N ASP A 128 -7.47 -7.20 -38.44
CA ASP A 128 -6.23 -7.64 -39.07
C ASP A 128 -4.99 -6.92 -38.42
N ASP A 129 -4.56 -7.36 -37.22
CA ASP A 129 -3.39 -6.84 -36.49
C ASP A 129 -3.49 -5.38 -36.00
N GLU A 130 -4.68 -4.85 -35.79
CA GLU A 130 -4.84 -3.58 -35.09
C GLU A 130 -4.82 -3.79 -33.57
N GLU A 131 -4.16 -2.87 -32.86
CA GLU A 131 -4.00 -2.94 -31.41
C GLU A 131 -4.51 -1.70 -30.71
N ILE A 132 -5.21 -1.89 -29.62
CA ILE A 132 -5.48 -0.84 -28.64
C ILE A 132 -4.82 -1.18 -27.30
N TRP A 133 -4.42 -0.15 -26.60
CA TRP A 133 -3.81 -0.23 -25.29
C TRP A 133 -4.71 0.43 -24.27
N VAL A 134 -5.08 -0.31 -23.24
CA VAL A 134 -5.84 0.22 -22.11
C VAL A 134 -4.87 0.43 -20.96
N ARG A 135 -4.74 1.67 -20.52
CA ARG A 135 -3.89 2.08 -19.41
C ARG A 135 -4.75 2.48 -18.23
N GLY A 136 -4.54 1.84 -17.08
CA GLY A 136 -4.96 2.34 -15.78
C GLY A 136 -3.86 3.20 -15.17
N ILE A 137 -4.25 4.31 -14.54
CA ILE A 137 -3.36 5.25 -13.87
C ILE A 137 -3.93 5.55 -12.49
N THR A 138 -3.18 5.29 -11.43
CA THR A 138 -3.57 5.67 -10.06
C THR A 138 -2.43 6.37 -9.32
N SER A 139 -2.77 7.28 -8.42
CA SER A 139 -1.78 7.99 -7.61
C SER A 139 -1.46 7.19 -6.35
N VAL A 140 -0.18 6.88 -6.14
CA VAL A 140 0.29 6.24 -4.89
C VAL A 140 0.52 7.23 -3.76
N HIS A 141 0.23 8.51 -3.97
CA HIS A 141 0.48 9.55 -2.96
C HIS A 141 -0.35 9.38 -1.68
N SER A 142 -1.60 8.99 -1.79
CA SER A 142 -2.48 8.71 -0.64
C SER A 142 -1.97 7.54 0.18
N ILE A 143 -1.45 6.51 -0.49
CA ILE A 143 -0.86 5.33 0.14
C ILE A 143 0.44 5.70 0.85
N GLU A 144 1.31 6.49 0.23
CA GLU A 144 2.54 7.00 0.86
C GLU A 144 2.24 7.84 2.11
N LEU A 145 1.24 8.72 2.07
CA LEU A 145 0.81 9.50 3.22
C LEU A 145 0.26 8.61 4.34
N PHE A 146 -0.55 7.62 4.00
CA PHE A 146 -1.08 6.66 4.96
C PHE A 146 0.05 5.86 5.63
N MET A 147 1.01 5.37 4.86
CA MET A 147 2.18 4.65 5.36
C MET A 147 3.02 5.50 6.30
N GLN A 148 3.38 6.72 5.91
CA GLN A 148 4.14 7.65 6.75
C GLN A 148 3.41 8.00 8.05
N THR A 149 2.09 8.15 8.01
CA THR A 149 1.27 8.45 9.18
C THR A 149 1.19 7.24 10.10
N SER A 150 1.02 6.04 9.56
CA SER A 150 0.99 4.79 10.30
C SER A 150 2.33 4.50 10.98
N GLU A 151 3.44 4.74 10.29
CA GLU A 151 4.79 4.61 10.85
C GLU A 151 4.99 5.53 12.07
N LYS A 152 4.62 6.81 11.95
CA LYS A 152 4.70 7.77 13.06
C LYS A 152 3.81 7.36 14.24
N MET A 153 2.59 6.88 13.97
CA MET A 153 1.70 6.39 15.02
C MET A 153 2.29 5.17 15.74
N LEU A 154 2.85 4.22 15.03
CA LEU A 154 3.51 3.04 15.60
C LEU A 154 4.67 3.43 16.51
N LEU A 155 5.50 4.39 16.10
CA LEU A 155 6.62 4.90 16.89
C LEU A 155 6.19 5.57 18.20
N ILE A 156 5.00 6.14 18.27
CA ILE A 156 4.43 6.74 19.51
C ILE A 156 3.76 5.69 20.38
N VAL A 157 2.91 4.85 19.77
CA VAL A 157 2.11 3.84 20.50
C VAL A 157 3.00 2.77 21.14
N PHE A 158 4.08 2.39 20.47
CA PHE A 158 4.96 1.33 20.92
C PHE A 158 5.63 1.60 22.29
N PRO A 159 6.32 2.74 22.55
CA PRO A 159 6.88 3.01 23.86
C PRO A 159 5.81 3.16 24.94
N LEU A 160 4.62 3.67 24.58
CA LEU A 160 3.50 3.79 25.50
C LEU A 160 2.99 2.41 25.94
N LEU A 161 2.92 1.44 25.04
CA LEU A 161 2.60 0.05 25.36
C LEU A 161 3.64 -0.60 26.28
N ILE A 162 4.93 -0.37 26.03
CA ILE A 162 6.00 -0.91 26.91
C ILE A 162 5.87 -0.35 28.32
N ILE A 163 5.61 0.95 28.46
CA ILE A 163 5.41 1.59 29.76
C ILE A 163 4.19 0.99 30.47
N LEU A 164 3.08 0.82 29.77
CA LEU A 164 1.85 0.24 30.29
C LEU A 164 2.08 -1.19 30.81
N ILE A 165 2.72 -2.04 30.02
CA ILE A 165 3.04 -3.43 30.36
C ILE A 165 3.98 -3.48 31.58
N GLY A 166 4.99 -2.61 31.62
CA GLY A 166 5.89 -2.47 32.74
C GLY A 166 5.16 -2.06 34.04
N ALA A 167 4.24 -1.11 33.94
CA ALA A 167 3.42 -0.68 35.08
C ALA A 167 2.52 -1.83 35.61
N VAL A 168 1.78 -2.49 34.71
CA VAL A 168 0.92 -3.63 35.05
C VAL A 168 1.74 -4.76 35.68
N GLY A 169 2.86 -5.12 35.06
CA GLY A 169 3.77 -6.14 35.61
C GLY A 169 4.29 -5.78 37.03
N TYR A 170 4.65 -4.52 37.23
CA TYR A 170 5.07 -4.04 38.57
C TYR A 170 3.95 -4.18 39.60
N PHE A 171 2.72 -3.78 39.28
CA PHE A 171 1.58 -3.91 40.18
C PHE A 171 1.24 -5.36 40.51
N MET A 172 1.28 -6.26 39.51
CA MET A 172 1.03 -7.69 39.70
C MET A 172 2.08 -8.32 40.61
N ILE A 173 3.38 -8.08 40.39
CA ILE A 173 4.47 -8.58 41.20
C ILE A 173 4.38 -8.04 42.64
N LYS A 174 4.07 -6.77 42.82
CA LYS A 174 3.87 -6.15 44.13
C LYS A 174 2.73 -6.81 44.89
N ARG A 175 1.64 -7.17 44.23
CA ARG A 175 0.48 -7.84 44.85
C ARG A 175 0.78 -9.28 45.19
N ALA A 176 1.42 -10.03 44.28
CA ALA A 176 1.79 -11.44 44.52
C ALA A 176 2.77 -11.59 45.67
N LEU A 177 3.79 -10.73 45.77
CA LEU A 177 4.78 -10.80 46.85
C LEU A 177 4.26 -10.29 48.19
N LYS A 178 3.15 -9.54 48.24
CA LYS A 178 2.50 -9.17 49.49
C LYS A 178 1.78 -10.36 50.16
N GLN A 179 1.45 -11.38 49.39
CA GLN A 179 0.82 -12.63 49.89
C GLN A 179 1.84 -13.64 50.45
N VAL A 180 3.12 -13.45 50.16
CA VAL A 180 4.20 -14.35 50.60
C VAL A 180 4.89 -13.84 51.87
N ASP A 181 4.74 -12.54 52.22
CA ASP A 181 5.29 -11.92 53.45
C ASP A 181 4.34 -12.12 54.69
N LEU A 182 3.43 -13.11 54.65
CA LEU A 182 2.63 -13.64 55.75
C LEU A 182 3.09 -15.08 56.02
#